data_4a84fee0100ea0d8325525765dc3682b
#
_entry.id   4a84fee0100ea0d8325525765dc3682b
#
_cell.length_a   1.000
_cell.length_b   1.000
_cell.length_c   1.000
_cell.angle_alpha   90.00
_cell.angle_beta   90.00
_cell.angle_gamma   90.00
#
_symmetry.space_group_name_H-M   'P 1'
#
loop_
_entity.id
_entity.type
_entity.pdbx_description
1 polymer ?
#
loop_
_entity_poly.entity_id
_entity_poly.type
_entity_poly.pdbx_seq_one_letter_code
_entity_poly.pdbx_strand_id
1 'polypeptide(L)'
;MASESISKSVIWQLIGKFALQGVAFFTTPVFTRILTPENYGTIALYTSWSSILMVILSLQTYGSIATARIRFTKEEMPAYLSSTLTISVIAYIVFFCIILVFRSSFAKLFGLDETLVTLLLLHSFASYVIAFFVAYLDQHKKVVQSSLISVSSTVCSIILALVFVLTFENKVYGKVIGQIIPLTIVGLIILSIIYIKGKCFWNTSYNKYCLLLTMPLVVHGLGHMIFTQADRILLQRFQNESVLGVYSVAYSLCSVLSIIFAAVNTAWVPFYYDFKKTNNVEAIHEHSKRYIKLITLMFIGFILLSFDVFKLMAPEPYWNGIKIIPIFVASFYFSYLYHFPVNFEYYHEKTKLIPVATIIVAIINIILDVFLIPRYAAFGAVFATMISQVLLFTFHFVVSRFVIKERFDYKITFFLIPAAIVMIFVGLSYFLIDFQYIRWLLFVLIAAYVSYDVLKYRSIF
;
A
#
# COMPACT_ATOMS: atom_id res chain seq x y z
N MET A 1 -13.40 -26.81 -16.27
CA MET A 1 -14.40 -25.79 -15.84
C MET A 1 -14.04 -25.12 -14.50
N ALA A 2 -13.74 -25.80 -13.40
CA ALA A 2 -13.39 -25.14 -12.12
C ALA A 2 -12.04 -24.41 -12.19
N SER A 3 -10.99 -24.97 -12.80
CA SER A 3 -9.66 -24.35 -12.89
C SER A 3 -9.65 -23.12 -13.83
N GLU A 4 -10.39 -23.14 -14.93
CA GLU A 4 -10.54 -21.98 -15.82
C GLU A 4 -11.28 -20.80 -15.16
N SER A 5 -12.26 -21.09 -14.32
CA SER A 5 -12.99 -20.10 -13.52
C SER A 5 -12.09 -19.44 -12.45
N ILE A 6 -11.17 -20.21 -11.84
CA ILE A 6 -10.22 -19.72 -10.85
C ILE A 6 -9.18 -18.81 -11.53
N SER A 7 -8.60 -19.24 -12.65
CA SER A 7 -7.61 -18.43 -13.37
C SER A 7 -8.18 -17.10 -13.88
N LYS A 8 -9.41 -17.09 -14.40
CA LYS A 8 -10.12 -15.87 -14.79
C LYS A 8 -10.35 -14.91 -13.61
N SER A 9 -10.78 -15.43 -12.46
CA SER A 9 -10.98 -14.62 -11.25
C SER A 9 -9.67 -13.96 -10.78
N VAL A 10 -8.57 -14.70 -10.76
CA VAL A 10 -7.25 -14.18 -10.36
C VAL A 10 -6.78 -13.10 -11.33
N ILE A 11 -6.93 -13.33 -12.65
CA ILE A 11 -6.55 -12.36 -13.67
C ILE A 11 -7.35 -11.06 -13.50
N TRP A 12 -8.67 -11.12 -13.30
CA TRP A 12 -9.50 -9.93 -13.08
C TRP A 12 -9.14 -9.18 -11.80
N GLN A 13 -8.79 -9.88 -10.70
CA GLN A 13 -8.29 -9.23 -9.49
C GLN A 13 -6.97 -8.51 -9.70
N LEU A 14 -6.04 -9.14 -10.42
CA LEU A 14 -4.77 -8.52 -10.76
C LEU A 14 -4.99 -7.29 -11.67
N ILE A 15 -5.78 -7.42 -12.74
CA ILE A 15 -6.12 -6.31 -13.63
C ILE A 15 -6.75 -5.16 -12.83
N GLY A 16 -7.70 -5.44 -11.94
CA GLY A 16 -8.33 -4.43 -11.09
C GLY A 16 -7.32 -3.68 -10.21
N LYS A 17 -6.44 -4.41 -9.52
CA LYS A 17 -5.39 -3.82 -8.68
C LYS A 17 -4.38 -3.00 -9.49
N PHE A 18 -3.92 -3.53 -10.63
CA PHE A 18 -3.01 -2.82 -11.53
C PHE A 18 -3.66 -1.58 -12.13
N ALA A 19 -4.95 -1.65 -12.51
CA ALA A 19 -5.67 -0.51 -13.03
C ALA A 19 -5.77 0.61 -11.97
N LEU A 20 -6.15 0.29 -10.73
CA LEU A 20 -6.26 1.28 -9.66
C LEU A 20 -4.94 1.98 -9.38
N GLN A 21 -3.84 1.24 -9.28
CA GLN A 21 -2.53 1.80 -8.98
C GLN A 21 -1.92 2.50 -10.21
N GLY A 22 -2.15 1.95 -11.41
CA GLY A 22 -1.77 2.58 -12.67
C GLY A 22 -2.45 3.94 -12.85
N VAL A 23 -3.75 4.00 -12.60
CA VAL A 23 -4.51 5.27 -12.66
C VAL A 23 -3.92 6.29 -11.69
N ALA A 24 -3.61 5.91 -10.44
CA ALA A 24 -2.97 6.79 -9.47
C ALA A 24 -1.59 7.29 -9.96
N PHE A 25 -0.78 6.41 -10.54
CA PHE A 25 0.52 6.75 -11.10
C PHE A 25 0.42 7.74 -12.27
N PHE A 26 -0.45 7.46 -13.25
CA PHE A 26 -0.62 8.32 -14.44
C PHE A 26 -1.29 9.66 -14.14
N THR A 27 -2.04 9.77 -13.03
CA THR A 27 -2.65 11.05 -12.63
C THR A 27 -1.68 11.95 -11.85
N THR A 28 -0.62 11.39 -11.26
CA THR A 28 0.40 12.18 -10.55
C THR A 28 0.99 13.29 -11.42
N PRO A 29 1.44 13.06 -12.68
CA PRO A 29 1.96 14.11 -13.55
C PRO A 29 0.97 15.23 -13.83
N VAL A 30 -0.32 14.93 -13.87
CA VAL A 30 -1.36 15.93 -14.09
C VAL A 30 -1.53 16.81 -12.86
N PHE A 31 -1.65 16.20 -11.69
CA PHE A 31 -1.84 16.95 -10.45
C PHE A 31 -0.60 17.75 -10.02
N THR A 32 0.60 17.25 -10.25
CA THR A 32 1.84 17.98 -9.90
C THR A 32 2.04 19.25 -10.74
N ARG A 33 1.47 19.31 -11.96
CA ARG A 33 1.50 20.53 -12.79
C ARG A 33 0.49 21.58 -12.38
N ILE A 34 -0.57 21.19 -11.66
CA ILE A 34 -1.66 22.09 -11.24
C ILE A 34 -1.52 22.50 -9.77
N LEU A 35 -1.00 21.59 -8.93
CA LEU A 35 -0.82 21.78 -7.50
C LEU A 35 0.60 22.20 -7.18
N THR A 36 0.76 23.09 -6.21
CA THR A 36 2.05 23.37 -5.60
C THR A 36 2.49 22.22 -4.69
N PRO A 37 3.79 22.10 -4.35
CA PRO A 37 4.24 21.11 -3.36
C PRO A 37 3.48 21.20 -2.02
N GLU A 38 3.16 22.41 -1.56
CA GLU A 38 2.39 22.63 -0.35
C GLU A 38 0.98 22.05 -0.45
N ASN A 39 0.24 22.37 -1.54
CA ASN A 39 -1.09 21.82 -1.78
C ASN A 39 -1.06 20.27 -1.86
N TYR A 40 -0.05 19.73 -2.54
CA TYR A 40 0.12 18.28 -2.67
C TYR A 40 0.43 17.63 -1.32
N GLY A 41 1.24 18.30 -0.48
CA GLY A 41 1.54 17.86 0.87
C GLY A 41 0.32 17.85 1.79
N THR A 42 -0.49 18.90 1.77
CA THR A 42 -1.75 18.96 2.53
C THR A 42 -2.68 17.82 2.14
N ILE A 43 -2.80 17.51 0.84
CA ILE A 43 -3.60 16.39 0.34
C ILE A 43 -3.00 15.05 0.78
N ALA A 44 -1.68 14.92 0.78
CA ALA A 44 -1.01 13.70 1.25
C ALA A 44 -1.23 13.48 2.76
N LEU A 45 -1.17 14.53 3.56
CA LEU A 45 -1.51 14.48 4.99
C LEU A 45 -2.97 14.08 5.21
N TYR A 46 -3.89 14.72 4.49
CA TYR A 46 -5.30 14.39 4.50
C TYR A 46 -5.57 12.92 4.19
N THR A 47 -4.96 12.38 3.14
CA THR A 47 -5.13 10.97 2.76
C THR A 47 -4.50 10.02 3.77
N SER A 48 -3.41 10.40 4.43
CA SER A 48 -2.80 9.62 5.50
C SER A 48 -3.73 9.48 6.71
N TRP A 49 -4.30 10.59 7.17
CA TRP A 49 -5.29 10.56 8.25
C TRP A 49 -6.57 9.82 7.87
N SER A 50 -7.06 9.99 6.63
CA SER A 50 -8.22 9.24 6.13
C SER A 50 -8.01 7.73 6.22
N SER A 51 -6.82 7.25 5.85
CA SER A 51 -6.47 5.83 5.91
C SER A 51 -6.40 5.30 7.35
N ILE A 52 -5.84 6.07 8.27
CA ILE A 52 -5.77 5.71 9.69
C ILE A 52 -7.18 5.68 10.32
N LEU A 53 -7.99 6.71 10.09
CA LEU A 53 -9.35 6.78 10.60
C LEU A 53 -10.24 5.67 10.04
N MET A 54 -10.04 5.31 8.77
CA MET A 54 -10.75 4.18 8.18
C MET A 54 -10.49 2.88 8.95
N VAL A 55 -9.25 2.59 9.36
CA VAL A 55 -8.93 1.38 10.13
C VAL A 55 -9.57 1.43 11.52
N ILE A 56 -9.49 2.58 12.22
CA ILE A 56 -10.04 2.73 13.58
C ILE A 56 -11.57 2.63 13.56
N LEU A 57 -12.23 3.45 12.74
CA LEU A 57 -13.67 3.64 12.79
C LEU A 57 -14.46 2.55 12.08
N SER A 58 -13.85 1.87 11.10
CA SER A 58 -14.45 0.68 10.49
C SER A 58 -14.47 -0.53 11.41
N LEU A 59 -13.66 -0.51 12.49
CA LEU A 59 -13.42 -1.67 13.36
C LEU A 59 -13.04 -2.91 12.56
N GLN A 60 -12.55 -2.73 11.33
CA GLN A 60 -12.16 -3.78 10.37
C GLN A 60 -13.27 -4.82 10.13
N THR A 61 -14.55 -4.44 10.28
CA THR A 61 -15.71 -5.37 10.24
C THR A 61 -15.77 -6.18 8.94
N TYR A 62 -15.27 -5.65 7.82
CA TYR A 62 -15.16 -6.39 6.56
C TYR A 62 -14.21 -7.62 6.66
N GLY A 63 -13.27 -7.66 7.60
CA GLY A 63 -12.38 -8.80 7.82
C GLY A 63 -13.11 -10.06 8.31
N SER A 64 -14.30 -9.92 8.90
CA SER A 64 -15.10 -11.06 9.36
C SER A 64 -15.92 -11.75 8.25
N ILE A 65 -16.08 -11.11 7.07
CA ILE A 65 -16.98 -11.58 6.01
C ILE A 65 -16.56 -12.95 5.46
N ALA A 66 -15.24 -13.20 5.36
CA ALA A 66 -14.71 -14.45 4.84
C ALA A 66 -15.16 -15.67 5.69
N THR A 67 -15.05 -15.55 7.01
CA THR A 67 -15.44 -16.59 7.96
C THR A 67 -16.95 -16.64 8.18
N ALA A 68 -17.61 -15.48 8.16
CA ALA A 68 -19.07 -15.37 8.25
C ALA A 68 -19.77 -16.16 7.11
N ARG A 69 -19.24 -16.08 5.90
CA ARG A 69 -19.76 -16.83 4.74
C ARG A 69 -19.78 -18.35 4.95
N ILE A 70 -18.87 -18.88 5.76
CA ILE A 70 -18.80 -20.31 6.07
C ILE A 70 -19.74 -20.66 7.22
N ARG A 71 -19.92 -19.74 8.17
CA ARG A 71 -20.66 -19.95 9.41
C ARG A 71 -22.17 -19.76 9.26
N PHE A 72 -22.57 -18.74 8.48
CA PHE A 72 -23.98 -18.36 8.32
C PHE A 72 -24.52 -18.83 6.98
N THR A 73 -25.84 -19.10 6.93
CA THR A 73 -26.51 -19.48 5.70
C THR A 73 -26.58 -18.34 4.69
N LYS A 74 -26.95 -18.64 3.45
CA LYS A 74 -27.13 -17.61 2.40
C LYS A 74 -28.25 -16.63 2.74
N GLU A 75 -29.26 -17.11 3.46
CA GLU A 75 -30.43 -16.34 3.90
C GLU A 75 -30.09 -15.42 5.07
N GLU A 76 -29.18 -15.81 5.95
CA GLU A 76 -28.72 -15.02 7.09
C GLU A 76 -27.69 -13.95 6.68
N MET A 77 -26.95 -14.20 5.62
CA MET A 77 -25.83 -13.33 5.19
C MET A 77 -26.21 -11.85 4.99
N PRO A 78 -27.37 -11.49 4.37
CA PRO A 78 -27.79 -10.10 4.26
C PRO A 78 -28.03 -9.42 5.61
N ALA A 79 -28.65 -10.15 6.56
CA ALA A 79 -28.89 -9.66 7.94
C ALA A 79 -27.57 -9.51 8.72
N TYR A 80 -26.63 -10.43 8.53
CA TYR A 80 -25.29 -10.32 9.10
C TYR A 80 -24.57 -9.07 8.60
N LEU A 81 -24.57 -8.83 7.29
CA LEU A 81 -23.92 -7.66 6.69
C LEU A 81 -24.49 -6.33 7.20
N SER A 82 -25.83 -6.20 7.24
CA SER A 82 -26.48 -4.96 7.70
C SER A 82 -26.24 -4.72 9.19
N SER A 83 -26.32 -5.76 10.04
CA SER A 83 -26.05 -5.64 11.46
C SER A 83 -24.60 -5.26 11.78
N THR A 84 -23.62 -5.92 11.13
CA THR A 84 -22.20 -5.62 11.36
C THR A 84 -21.75 -4.29 10.78
N LEU A 85 -22.31 -3.85 9.66
CA LEU A 85 -22.09 -2.52 9.11
C LEU A 85 -22.59 -1.44 10.07
N THR A 86 -23.71 -1.66 10.76
CA THR A 86 -24.30 -0.72 11.73
C THR A 86 -23.34 -0.41 12.88
N ILE A 87 -22.52 -1.37 13.34
CA ILE A 87 -21.51 -1.11 14.37
C ILE A 87 -20.55 0.01 13.90
N SER A 88 -20.02 -0.11 12.69
CA SER A 88 -19.11 0.90 12.14
C SER A 88 -19.83 2.21 11.89
N VAL A 89 -21.08 2.19 11.38
CA VAL A 89 -21.89 3.42 11.21
C VAL A 89 -22.02 4.16 12.53
N ILE A 90 -22.33 3.45 13.62
CA ILE A 90 -22.42 4.06 14.96
C ILE A 90 -21.07 4.65 15.38
N ALA A 91 -19.96 3.92 15.18
CA ALA A 91 -18.62 4.42 15.50
C ALA A 91 -18.30 5.71 14.72
N TYR A 92 -18.62 5.78 13.43
CA TYR A 92 -18.45 6.99 12.62
C TYR A 92 -19.35 8.15 13.08
N ILE A 93 -20.61 7.90 13.41
CA ILE A 93 -21.53 8.93 13.91
C ILE A 93 -21.04 9.48 15.25
N VAL A 94 -20.66 8.62 16.18
CA VAL A 94 -20.15 9.04 17.50
C VAL A 94 -18.88 9.88 17.32
N PHE A 95 -17.96 9.43 16.49
CA PHE A 95 -16.71 10.18 16.26
C PHE A 95 -16.95 11.48 15.49
N PHE A 96 -17.93 11.50 14.59
CA PHE A 96 -18.35 12.73 13.91
C PHE A 96 -18.90 13.77 14.90
N CYS A 97 -19.76 13.35 15.83
CA CYS A 97 -20.25 14.24 16.90
C CYS A 97 -19.10 14.76 17.78
N ILE A 98 -18.13 13.91 18.13
CA ILE A 98 -16.95 14.33 18.90
C ILE A 98 -16.15 15.37 18.11
N ILE A 99 -15.89 15.14 16.84
CA ILE A 99 -15.17 16.11 16.00
C ILE A 99 -15.93 17.42 15.86
N LEU A 100 -17.24 17.41 15.70
CA LEU A 100 -18.03 18.65 15.64
C LEU A 100 -17.90 19.51 16.90
N VAL A 101 -17.84 18.88 18.09
CA VAL A 101 -17.65 19.57 19.36
C VAL A 101 -16.21 20.09 19.53
N PHE A 102 -15.21 19.31 19.12
CA PHE A 102 -13.80 19.62 19.35
C PHE A 102 -13.05 19.97 18.05
N ARG A 103 -13.71 20.60 17.08
CA ARG A 103 -13.18 20.85 15.74
C ARG A 103 -11.79 21.48 15.73
N SER A 104 -11.61 22.55 16.52
CA SER A 104 -10.33 23.27 16.57
C SER A 104 -9.20 22.42 17.17
N SER A 105 -9.50 21.56 18.14
CA SER A 105 -8.51 20.65 18.73
C SER A 105 -8.07 19.57 17.72
N PHE A 106 -9.02 18.99 16.98
CA PHE A 106 -8.71 18.01 15.94
C PHE A 106 -8.01 18.65 14.73
N ALA A 107 -8.35 19.87 14.37
CA ALA A 107 -7.65 20.64 13.34
C ALA A 107 -6.15 20.78 13.69
N LYS A 108 -5.84 21.19 14.91
CA LYS A 108 -4.46 21.29 15.42
C LYS A 108 -3.77 19.93 15.50
N LEU A 109 -4.48 18.88 15.94
CA LEU A 109 -3.93 17.52 16.06
C LEU A 109 -3.56 16.95 14.70
N PHE A 110 -4.43 17.12 13.71
CA PHE A 110 -4.24 16.55 12.37
C PHE A 110 -3.39 17.45 11.45
N GLY A 111 -3.12 18.70 11.86
CA GLY A 111 -2.42 19.67 11.01
C GLY A 111 -3.23 20.07 9.76
N LEU A 112 -4.56 20.05 9.86
CA LEU A 112 -5.51 20.36 8.79
C LEU A 112 -6.49 21.44 9.28
N ASP A 113 -7.13 22.17 8.38
CA ASP A 113 -8.20 23.07 8.75
C ASP A 113 -9.48 22.32 9.19
N GLU A 114 -10.37 23.01 9.88
CA GLU A 114 -11.59 22.42 10.45
C GLU A 114 -12.52 21.82 9.38
N THR A 115 -12.54 22.38 8.19
CA THR A 115 -13.38 21.91 7.09
C THR A 115 -12.81 20.60 6.53
N LEU A 116 -11.48 20.53 6.30
CA LEU A 116 -10.82 19.31 5.87
C LEU A 116 -10.98 18.18 6.88
N VAL A 117 -10.94 18.48 8.19
CA VAL A 117 -11.19 17.49 9.25
C VAL A 117 -12.61 16.92 9.17
N THR A 118 -13.59 17.75 8.87
CA THR A 118 -14.98 17.29 8.68
C THR A 118 -15.12 16.43 7.42
N LEU A 119 -14.54 16.87 6.30
CA LEU A 119 -14.54 16.15 5.03
C LEU A 119 -13.80 14.81 5.12
N LEU A 120 -12.78 14.73 5.96
CA LEU A 120 -11.97 13.54 6.18
C LEU A 120 -12.80 12.36 6.74
N LEU A 121 -13.75 12.63 7.63
CA LEU A 121 -14.66 11.59 8.13
C LEU A 121 -15.60 11.08 7.04
N LEU A 122 -16.17 11.99 6.26
CA LEU A 122 -17.05 11.62 5.15
C LEU A 122 -16.29 10.77 4.11
N HIS A 123 -15.05 11.17 3.80
CA HIS A 123 -14.18 10.43 2.87
C HIS A 123 -13.86 9.02 3.39
N SER A 124 -13.41 8.92 4.66
CA SER A 124 -13.04 7.64 5.25
C SER A 124 -14.25 6.71 5.38
N PHE A 125 -15.44 7.25 5.72
CA PHE A 125 -16.69 6.49 5.80
C PHE A 125 -17.12 5.95 4.42
N ALA A 126 -17.16 6.80 3.40
CA ALA A 126 -17.53 6.39 2.05
C ALA A 126 -16.58 5.30 1.50
N SER A 127 -15.27 5.50 1.71
CA SER A 127 -14.25 4.52 1.33
C SER A 127 -14.43 3.19 2.07
N TYR A 128 -14.75 3.24 3.37
CA TYR A 128 -15.01 2.04 4.15
C TYR A 128 -16.24 1.27 3.64
N VAL A 129 -17.36 1.95 3.38
CA VAL A 129 -18.59 1.28 2.89
C VAL A 129 -18.34 0.57 1.56
N ILE A 130 -17.58 1.21 0.66
CA ILE A 130 -17.17 0.60 -0.61
C ILE A 130 -16.27 -0.63 -0.34
N ALA A 131 -15.25 -0.50 0.50
CA ALA A 131 -14.34 -1.61 0.85
C ALA A 131 -15.08 -2.80 1.50
N PHE A 132 -16.05 -2.51 2.37
CA PHE A 132 -16.90 -3.54 2.99
C PHE A 132 -17.68 -4.34 1.95
N PHE A 133 -18.30 -3.65 0.99
CA PHE A 133 -19.08 -4.32 -0.05
C PHE A 133 -18.18 -5.04 -1.08
N VAL A 134 -17.04 -4.48 -1.43
CA VAL A 134 -16.04 -5.11 -2.29
C VAL A 134 -15.54 -6.41 -1.64
N ALA A 135 -15.23 -6.40 -0.33
CA ALA A 135 -14.85 -7.60 0.39
C ALA A 135 -15.96 -8.68 0.36
N TYR A 136 -17.24 -8.27 0.49
CA TYR A 136 -18.37 -9.18 0.34
C TYR A 136 -18.43 -9.81 -1.05
N LEU A 137 -18.30 -9.01 -2.11
CA LEU A 137 -18.33 -9.49 -3.49
C LEU A 137 -17.17 -10.45 -3.80
N ASP A 138 -15.97 -10.13 -3.32
CA ASP A 138 -14.78 -10.96 -3.51
C ASP A 138 -14.93 -12.33 -2.84
N GLN A 139 -15.46 -12.36 -1.61
CA GLN A 139 -15.74 -13.61 -0.90
C GLN A 139 -16.84 -14.44 -1.60
N HIS A 140 -17.73 -13.81 -2.36
CA HIS A 140 -18.75 -14.50 -3.15
C HIS A 140 -18.34 -14.76 -4.60
N LYS A 141 -17.03 -14.66 -4.91
CA LYS A 141 -16.46 -14.89 -6.25
C LYS A 141 -17.02 -13.94 -7.34
N LYS A 142 -17.57 -12.80 -6.95
CA LYS A 142 -18.10 -11.77 -7.87
C LYS A 142 -17.02 -10.72 -8.20
N VAL A 143 -15.85 -11.21 -8.58
CA VAL A 143 -14.62 -10.41 -8.74
C VAL A 143 -14.76 -9.31 -9.82
N VAL A 144 -15.47 -9.59 -10.91
CA VAL A 144 -15.71 -8.59 -11.96
C VAL A 144 -16.52 -7.42 -11.40
N GLN A 145 -17.55 -7.69 -10.59
CA GLN A 145 -18.38 -6.64 -9.97
C GLN A 145 -17.57 -5.82 -8.96
N SER A 146 -16.77 -6.46 -8.12
CA SER A 146 -15.91 -5.77 -7.15
C SER A 146 -14.88 -4.88 -7.84
N SER A 147 -14.24 -5.37 -8.90
CA SER A 147 -13.28 -4.61 -9.70
C SER A 147 -13.95 -3.43 -10.41
N LEU A 148 -15.13 -3.62 -11.00
CA LEU A 148 -15.88 -2.54 -11.66
C LEU A 148 -16.26 -1.43 -10.68
N ILE A 149 -16.76 -1.75 -9.49
CA ILE A 149 -17.10 -0.76 -8.45
C ILE A 149 -15.85 0.01 -8.04
N SER A 150 -14.75 -0.69 -7.76
CA SER A 150 -13.50 -0.06 -7.33
C SER A 150 -12.91 0.84 -8.42
N VAL A 151 -12.81 0.36 -9.65
CA VAL A 151 -12.22 1.12 -10.76
C VAL A 151 -13.11 2.30 -11.16
N SER A 152 -14.42 2.08 -11.31
CA SER A 152 -15.33 3.17 -11.71
C SER A 152 -15.40 4.28 -10.67
N SER A 153 -15.53 3.95 -9.39
CA SER A 153 -15.51 4.96 -8.32
C SER A 153 -14.20 5.73 -8.27
N THR A 154 -13.06 5.06 -8.45
CA THR A 154 -11.75 5.73 -8.49
C THR A 154 -11.61 6.64 -9.71
N VAL A 155 -11.98 6.16 -10.91
CA VAL A 155 -11.89 6.96 -12.15
C VAL A 155 -12.81 8.18 -12.06
N CYS A 156 -14.07 8.00 -11.63
CA CYS A 156 -15.00 9.12 -11.43
C CYS A 156 -14.46 10.13 -10.42
N SER A 157 -13.86 9.66 -9.30
CA SER A 157 -13.24 10.52 -8.30
C SER A 157 -12.07 11.33 -8.86
N ILE A 158 -11.25 10.73 -9.70
CA ILE A 158 -10.12 11.43 -10.34
C ILE A 158 -10.60 12.45 -11.36
N ILE A 159 -11.54 12.09 -12.20
CA ILE A 159 -12.09 13.01 -13.21
C ILE A 159 -12.73 14.23 -12.53
N LEU A 160 -13.57 13.99 -11.52
CA LEU A 160 -14.23 15.09 -10.82
C LEU A 160 -13.24 15.92 -9.99
N ALA A 161 -12.24 15.28 -9.38
CA ALA A 161 -11.15 15.98 -8.70
C ALA A 161 -10.36 16.88 -9.67
N LEU A 162 -10.10 16.41 -10.88
CA LEU A 162 -9.41 17.22 -11.90
C LEU A 162 -10.25 18.43 -12.31
N VAL A 163 -11.54 18.24 -12.59
CA VAL A 163 -12.47 19.34 -12.92
C VAL A 163 -12.50 20.36 -11.79
N PHE A 164 -12.64 19.92 -10.54
CA PHE A 164 -12.77 20.84 -9.41
C PHE A 164 -11.44 21.53 -9.05
N VAL A 165 -10.29 20.87 -9.22
CA VAL A 165 -8.98 21.53 -9.07
C VAL A 165 -8.79 22.64 -10.10
N LEU A 166 -9.35 22.53 -11.29
CA LEU A 166 -9.26 23.57 -12.33
C LEU A 166 -10.25 24.73 -12.08
N THR A 167 -11.39 24.48 -11.43
CA THR A 167 -12.47 25.47 -11.25
C THR A 167 -12.47 26.15 -9.88
N PHE A 168 -12.02 25.47 -8.82
CA PHE A 168 -11.98 26.03 -7.46
C PHE A 168 -10.76 26.94 -7.29
N GLU A 169 -10.91 28.05 -6.59
CA GLU A 169 -9.81 28.90 -6.18
C GLU A 169 -8.84 28.14 -5.25
N ASN A 170 -9.39 27.47 -4.23
CA ASN A 170 -8.59 26.60 -3.36
C ASN A 170 -8.47 25.20 -3.97
N LYS A 171 -7.28 24.90 -4.51
CA LYS A 171 -6.97 23.65 -5.20
C LYS A 171 -7.07 22.41 -4.31
N VAL A 172 -6.78 22.55 -3.00
CA VAL A 172 -6.87 21.46 -2.02
C VAL A 172 -8.33 21.03 -1.87
N TYR A 173 -9.23 21.99 -1.64
CA TYR A 173 -10.67 21.71 -1.56
C TYR A 173 -11.21 21.14 -2.86
N GLY A 174 -10.81 21.70 -4.00
CA GLY A 174 -11.19 21.17 -5.31
C GLY A 174 -10.88 19.69 -5.43
N LYS A 175 -9.64 19.29 -5.08
CA LYS A 175 -9.24 17.89 -5.14
C LYS A 175 -9.99 17.01 -4.16
N VAL A 176 -10.07 17.43 -2.90
CA VAL A 176 -10.71 16.66 -1.82
C VAL A 176 -12.20 16.46 -2.09
N ILE A 177 -12.93 17.53 -2.39
CA ILE A 177 -14.38 17.48 -2.66
C ILE A 177 -14.65 16.65 -3.92
N GLY A 178 -13.86 16.85 -4.98
CA GLY A 178 -13.99 16.08 -6.22
C GLY A 178 -13.80 14.57 -6.01
N GLN A 179 -12.92 14.17 -5.08
CA GLN A 179 -12.76 12.77 -4.69
C GLN A 179 -13.93 12.24 -3.84
N ILE A 180 -14.41 13.02 -2.89
CA ILE A 180 -15.43 12.59 -1.93
C ILE A 180 -16.80 12.37 -2.60
N ILE A 181 -17.21 13.25 -3.52
CA ILE A 181 -18.56 13.21 -4.10
C ILE A 181 -18.86 11.84 -4.75
N PRO A 182 -18.07 11.31 -5.69
CA PRO A 182 -18.37 10.01 -6.29
C PRO A 182 -18.33 8.87 -5.28
N LEU A 183 -17.36 8.89 -4.35
CA LEU A 183 -17.26 7.88 -3.30
C LEU A 183 -18.49 7.90 -2.38
N THR A 184 -18.98 9.08 -2.01
CA THR A 184 -20.18 9.24 -1.18
C THR A 184 -21.43 8.75 -1.90
N ILE A 185 -21.61 9.11 -3.18
CA ILE A 185 -22.75 8.63 -3.97
C ILE A 185 -22.75 7.09 -4.05
N VAL A 186 -21.63 6.49 -4.42
CA VAL A 186 -21.49 5.03 -4.50
C VAL A 186 -21.68 4.40 -3.12
N GLY A 187 -21.07 4.99 -2.07
CA GLY A 187 -21.22 4.54 -0.69
C GLY A 187 -22.69 4.55 -0.23
N LEU A 188 -23.44 5.61 -0.49
CA LEU A 188 -24.86 5.70 -0.14
C LEU A 188 -25.71 4.69 -0.88
N ILE A 189 -25.46 4.45 -2.18
CA ILE A 189 -26.12 3.41 -2.94
C ILE A 189 -25.87 2.02 -2.32
N ILE A 190 -24.62 1.72 -2.01
CA ILE A 190 -24.22 0.44 -1.38
C ILE A 190 -24.86 0.28 0.00
N LEU A 191 -24.82 1.33 0.81
CA LEU A 191 -25.43 1.35 2.14
C LEU A 191 -26.94 1.03 2.04
N SER A 192 -27.65 1.69 1.12
CA SER A 192 -29.06 1.45 0.85
C SER A 192 -29.32 0.00 0.43
N ILE A 193 -28.51 -0.56 -0.46
CA ILE A 193 -28.63 -1.96 -0.91
C ILE A 193 -28.48 -2.93 0.28
N ILE A 194 -27.46 -2.68 1.14
CA ILE A 194 -27.21 -3.56 2.29
C ILE A 194 -28.37 -3.53 3.28
N TYR A 195 -28.90 -2.35 3.62
CA TYR A 195 -30.00 -2.24 4.58
C TYR A 195 -31.35 -2.72 4.02
N ILE A 196 -31.65 -2.44 2.75
CA ILE A 196 -32.90 -2.92 2.12
C ILE A 196 -32.92 -4.45 2.06
N LYS A 197 -31.78 -5.08 1.76
CA LYS A 197 -31.69 -6.55 1.69
C LYS A 197 -31.56 -7.19 3.07
N GLY A 198 -30.82 -6.59 3.98
CA GLY A 198 -30.53 -7.17 5.29
C GLY A 198 -31.67 -7.06 6.27
N LYS A 199 -32.45 -5.97 6.24
CA LYS A 199 -33.60 -5.68 7.13
C LYS A 199 -33.32 -5.88 8.62
N CYS A 200 -32.04 -5.84 9.02
CA CYS A 200 -31.58 -6.09 10.37
C CYS A 200 -30.56 -5.03 10.78
N PHE A 201 -30.96 -4.04 11.59
CA PHE A 201 -30.07 -2.99 12.06
C PHE A 201 -29.15 -3.49 13.20
N TRP A 202 -29.63 -4.41 14.05
CA TRP A 202 -28.86 -4.87 15.18
C TRP A 202 -29.18 -6.31 15.53
N ASN A 203 -28.15 -7.15 15.56
CA ASN A 203 -28.21 -8.52 16.09
C ASN A 203 -26.98 -8.77 16.94
N THR A 204 -27.17 -8.94 18.24
CA THR A 204 -26.10 -9.07 19.23
C THR A 204 -25.21 -10.29 18.95
N SER A 205 -25.76 -11.38 18.44
CA SER A 205 -24.98 -12.60 18.10
C SER A 205 -24.05 -12.34 16.94
N TYR A 206 -24.54 -11.71 15.85
CA TYR A 206 -23.74 -11.34 14.69
C TYR A 206 -22.64 -10.34 15.05
N ASN A 207 -23.00 -9.32 15.82
CA ASN A 207 -22.11 -8.25 16.23
C ASN A 207 -20.99 -8.76 17.16
N LYS A 208 -21.34 -9.60 18.14
CA LYS A 208 -20.34 -10.25 19.01
C LYS A 208 -19.38 -11.13 18.23
N TYR A 209 -19.89 -11.93 17.31
CA TYR A 209 -19.05 -12.75 16.45
C TYR A 209 -18.09 -11.91 15.59
N CYS A 210 -18.62 -10.86 14.96
CA CYS A 210 -17.82 -9.93 14.16
C CYS A 210 -16.68 -9.30 14.99
N LEU A 211 -17.01 -8.67 16.12
CA LEU A 211 -16.05 -7.95 16.96
C LEU A 211 -14.98 -8.87 17.53
N LEU A 212 -15.32 -10.08 17.96
CA LEU A 212 -14.33 -11.05 18.45
C LEU A 212 -13.28 -11.41 17.40
N LEU A 213 -13.65 -11.44 16.13
CA LEU A 213 -12.73 -11.71 15.02
C LEU A 213 -11.95 -10.47 14.58
N THR A 214 -12.61 -9.30 14.62
CA THR A 214 -12.01 -8.10 13.97
C THR A 214 -11.21 -7.24 14.92
N MET A 215 -11.43 -7.28 16.24
CA MET A 215 -10.63 -6.51 17.20
C MET A 215 -9.11 -6.77 17.10
N PRO A 216 -8.63 -8.02 17.00
CA PRO A 216 -7.23 -8.28 16.74
C PRO A 216 -6.75 -7.71 15.40
N LEU A 217 -7.62 -7.71 14.37
CA LEU A 217 -7.30 -7.15 13.05
C LEU A 217 -7.19 -5.63 13.09
N VAL A 218 -7.96 -4.94 13.96
CA VAL A 218 -7.83 -3.49 14.16
C VAL A 218 -6.43 -3.16 14.68
N VAL A 219 -5.96 -3.87 15.70
CA VAL A 219 -4.62 -3.64 16.27
C VAL A 219 -3.54 -3.87 15.24
N HIS A 220 -3.62 -4.97 14.48
CA HIS A 220 -2.69 -5.27 13.39
C HIS A 220 -2.74 -4.21 12.27
N GLY A 221 -3.96 -3.85 11.84
CA GLY A 221 -4.18 -2.84 10.81
C GLY A 221 -3.66 -1.46 11.21
N LEU A 222 -3.83 -1.08 12.49
CA LEU A 222 -3.26 0.16 13.03
C LEU A 222 -1.73 0.14 13.00
N GLY A 223 -1.10 -0.94 13.45
CA GLY A 223 0.35 -1.09 13.36
C GLY A 223 0.86 -0.91 11.93
N HIS A 224 0.19 -1.54 10.97
CA HIS A 224 0.52 -1.40 9.55
C HIS A 224 0.28 0.03 9.02
N MET A 225 -0.83 0.68 9.37
CA MET A 225 -1.10 2.06 8.95
C MET A 225 -0.12 3.06 9.56
N ILE A 226 0.22 2.90 10.82
CA ILE A 226 1.23 3.71 11.48
C ILE A 226 2.57 3.54 10.75
N PHE A 227 3.00 2.30 10.48
CA PHE A 227 4.24 2.03 9.76
C PHE A 227 4.30 2.66 8.35
N THR A 228 3.15 2.80 7.68
CA THR A 228 3.11 3.31 6.30
C THR A 228 2.77 4.80 6.19
N GLN A 229 2.26 5.43 7.24
CA GLN A 229 1.76 6.80 7.18
C GLN A 229 2.42 7.75 8.21
N ALA A 230 3.13 7.22 9.23
CA ALA A 230 3.68 8.04 10.31
C ALA A 230 4.70 9.05 9.81
N ASP A 231 5.55 8.65 8.87
CA ASP A 231 6.55 9.51 8.23
C ASP A 231 5.93 10.77 7.61
N ARG A 232 4.75 10.66 6.97
CA ARG A 232 4.05 11.79 6.38
C ARG A 232 3.52 12.76 7.43
N ILE A 233 2.94 12.23 8.50
CA ILE A 233 2.43 13.03 9.62
C ILE A 233 3.58 13.74 10.32
N LEU A 234 4.69 13.04 10.57
CA LEU A 234 5.86 13.59 11.23
C LEU A 234 6.62 14.59 10.36
N LEU A 235 6.67 14.36 9.04
CA LEU A 235 7.23 15.34 8.09
C LEU A 235 6.47 16.66 8.12
N GLN A 236 5.14 16.62 8.08
CA GLN A 236 4.34 17.85 8.20
C GLN A 236 4.56 18.52 9.56
N ARG A 237 4.62 17.73 10.63
CA ARG A 237 4.73 18.28 11.99
C ARG A 237 6.09 18.91 12.29
N PHE A 238 7.18 18.33 11.81
CA PHE A 238 8.55 18.79 12.06
C PHE A 238 9.11 19.71 10.97
N GLN A 239 8.53 19.68 9.79
CA GLN A 239 8.97 20.48 8.65
C GLN A 239 7.82 21.38 8.15
N ASN A 240 7.20 21.02 7.06
CA ASN A 240 6.04 21.70 6.47
C ASN A 240 5.39 20.84 5.37
N GLU A 241 4.27 21.33 4.84
CA GLU A 241 3.50 20.68 3.78
C GLU A 241 4.30 20.61 2.47
N SER A 242 5.14 21.59 2.16
CA SER A 242 5.93 21.57 0.92
C SER A 242 6.93 20.43 0.89
N VAL A 243 7.64 20.18 1.99
CA VAL A 243 8.57 19.05 2.12
C VAL A 243 7.81 17.73 2.03
N LEU A 244 6.64 17.64 2.68
CA LEU A 244 5.76 16.47 2.59
C LEU A 244 5.27 16.24 1.16
N GLY A 245 4.94 17.30 0.42
CA GLY A 245 4.50 17.20 -0.97
C GLY A 245 5.57 16.61 -1.87
N VAL A 246 6.79 17.13 -1.78
CA VAL A 246 7.97 16.62 -2.51
C VAL A 246 8.23 15.15 -2.17
N TYR A 247 8.23 14.80 -0.87
CA TYR A 247 8.37 13.43 -0.38
C TYR A 247 7.30 12.50 -0.96
N SER A 248 6.04 12.93 -0.94
CA SER A 248 4.89 12.13 -1.37
C SER A 248 4.90 11.86 -2.88
N VAL A 249 5.34 12.82 -3.70
CA VAL A 249 5.52 12.61 -5.15
C VAL A 249 6.64 11.63 -5.43
N ALA A 250 7.79 11.76 -4.74
CA ALA A 250 8.90 10.81 -4.87
C ALA A 250 8.50 9.40 -4.43
N TYR A 251 7.77 9.27 -3.31
CA TYR A 251 7.21 8.00 -2.87
C TYR A 251 6.27 7.39 -3.92
N SER A 252 5.38 8.22 -4.52
CA SER A 252 4.42 7.75 -5.54
C SER A 252 5.12 7.14 -6.75
N LEU A 253 6.22 7.73 -7.22
CA LEU A 253 7.05 7.16 -8.27
C LEU A 253 7.62 5.80 -7.85
N CYS A 254 8.24 5.72 -6.68
CA CYS A 254 8.92 4.50 -6.23
C CYS A 254 7.94 3.38 -5.85
N SER A 255 6.71 3.72 -5.45
CA SER A 255 5.69 2.73 -5.05
C SER A 255 5.29 1.76 -6.17
N VAL A 256 5.53 2.11 -7.44
CA VAL A 256 5.34 1.22 -8.58
C VAL A 256 6.16 -0.07 -8.44
N LEU A 257 7.35 0.01 -7.83
CA LEU A 257 8.18 -1.16 -7.54
C LEU A 257 7.46 -2.17 -6.66
N SER A 258 6.69 -1.68 -5.66
CA SER A 258 5.93 -2.57 -4.76
C SER A 258 4.86 -3.38 -5.50
N ILE A 259 4.24 -2.79 -6.51
CA ILE A 259 3.23 -3.47 -7.34
C ILE A 259 3.89 -4.59 -8.13
N ILE A 260 5.02 -4.28 -8.76
CA ILE A 260 5.73 -5.23 -9.62
C ILE A 260 6.21 -6.43 -8.80
N PHE A 261 6.92 -6.20 -7.68
CA PHE A 261 7.43 -7.32 -6.91
C PHE A 261 6.31 -8.10 -6.18
N ALA A 262 5.21 -7.46 -5.78
CA ALA A 262 4.05 -8.15 -5.21
C ALA A 262 3.39 -9.08 -6.25
N ALA A 263 3.26 -8.64 -7.50
CA ALA A 263 2.73 -9.47 -8.58
C ALA A 263 3.63 -10.66 -8.87
N VAL A 264 4.95 -10.43 -8.98
CA VAL A 264 5.93 -11.50 -9.22
C VAL A 264 5.98 -12.46 -8.03
N ASN A 265 5.92 -11.96 -6.78
CA ASN A 265 5.86 -12.82 -5.60
C ASN A 265 4.59 -13.68 -5.58
N THR A 266 3.43 -13.12 -5.95
CA THR A 266 2.18 -13.88 -6.07
C THR A 266 2.29 -15.02 -7.08
N ALA A 267 3.00 -14.81 -8.18
CA ALA A 267 3.28 -15.85 -9.18
C ALA A 267 4.32 -16.87 -8.69
N TRP A 268 5.31 -16.44 -7.91
CA TRP A 268 6.39 -17.29 -7.38
C TRP A 268 5.93 -18.27 -6.28
N VAL A 269 5.08 -17.82 -5.35
CA VAL A 269 4.69 -18.59 -4.14
C VAL A 269 4.17 -20.00 -4.44
N PRO A 270 3.28 -20.25 -5.43
CA PRO A 270 2.81 -21.59 -5.74
C PRO A 270 3.95 -22.54 -6.14
N PHE A 271 4.88 -22.07 -7.03
CA PHE A 271 6.04 -22.87 -7.44
C PHE A 271 6.97 -23.18 -6.26
N TYR A 272 7.23 -22.20 -5.41
CA TYR A 272 8.01 -22.40 -4.19
C TYR A 272 7.42 -23.48 -3.29
N TYR A 273 6.09 -23.46 -3.08
CA TYR A 273 5.39 -24.44 -2.24
C TYR A 273 5.40 -25.85 -2.88
N ASP A 274 5.26 -25.97 -4.19
CA ASP A 274 5.33 -27.24 -4.90
C ASP A 274 6.73 -27.86 -4.83
N PHE A 275 7.78 -27.05 -5.05
CA PHE A 275 9.16 -27.50 -4.89
C PHE A 275 9.48 -27.90 -3.44
N LYS A 276 8.97 -27.15 -2.48
CA LYS A 276 9.13 -27.45 -1.05
C LYS A 276 8.44 -28.76 -0.68
N LYS A 277 7.21 -28.99 -1.15
CA LYS A 277 6.45 -30.21 -0.95
C LYS A 277 7.16 -31.46 -1.51
N THR A 278 7.83 -31.31 -2.64
CA THR A 278 8.61 -32.39 -3.29
C THR A 278 10.04 -32.50 -2.79
N ASN A 279 10.45 -31.71 -1.80
CA ASN A 279 11.83 -31.59 -1.30
C ASN A 279 12.87 -31.30 -2.39
N ASN A 280 12.47 -30.62 -3.48
CA ASN A 280 13.35 -30.25 -4.57
C ASN A 280 14.08 -28.94 -4.26
N VAL A 281 15.10 -29.02 -3.39
CA VAL A 281 15.91 -27.86 -2.95
C VAL A 281 16.70 -27.26 -4.10
N GLU A 282 17.11 -28.09 -5.07
CA GLU A 282 17.88 -27.65 -6.24
C GLU A 282 17.04 -26.71 -7.12
N ALA A 283 15.79 -27.10 -7.43
CA ALA A 283 14.86 -26.24 -8.17
C ALA A 283 14.55 -24.93 -7.41
N ILE A 284 14.37 -24.98 -6.08
CA ILE A 284 14.20 -23.77 -5.27
C ILE A 284 15.40 -22.83 -5.49
N HIS A 285 16.63 -23.33 -5.39
CA HIS A 285 17.83 -22.51 -5.51
C HIS A 285 18.01 -21.95 -6.93
N GLU A 286 17.82 -22.75 -7.96
CA GLU A 286 17.97 -22.35 -9.36
C GLU A 286 17.00 -21.23 -9.74
N HIS A 287 15.71 -21.46 -9.51
CA HIS A 287 14.66 -20.52 -9.86
C HIS A 287 14.72 -19.24 -8.99
N SER A 288 14.96 -19.37 -7.68
CA SER A 288 15.12 -18.20 -6.79
C SER A 288 16.34 -17.36 -7.14
N LYS A 289 17.46 -17.97 -7.55
CA LYS A 289 18.66 -17.25 -7.98
C LYS A 289 18.39 -16.43 -9.24
N ARG A 290 17.63 -16.98 -10.16
CA ARG A 290 17.22 -16.26 -11.35
C ARG A 290 16.22 -15.15 -11.02
N TYR A 291 15.22 -15.43 -10.19
CA TYR A 291 14.23 -14.48 -9.73
C TYR A 291 14.89 -13.26 -9.07
N ILE A 292 15.77 -13.47 -8.06
CA ILE A 292 16.43 -12.36 -7.37
C ILE A 292 17.33 -11.55 -8.32
N LYS A 293 18.03 -12.23 -9.27
CA LYS A 293 18.88 -11.56 -10.27
C LYS A 293 18.05 -10.61 -11.14
N LEU A 294 16.96 -11.09 -11.73
CA LEU A 294 16.12 -10.29 -12.63
C LEU A 294 15.49 -9.10 -11.92
N ILE A 295 14.96 -9.31 -10.70
CA ILE A 295 14.39 -8.23 -9.90
C ILE A 295 15.48 -7.22 -9.48
N THR A 296 16.67 -7.67 -9.09
CA THR A 296 17.81 -6.80 -8.77
C THR A 296 18.15 -5.88 -9.95
N LEU A 297 18.25 -6.46 -11.16
CA LEU A 297 18.52 -5.69 -12.38
C LEU A 297 17.40 -4.70 -12.71
N MET A 298 16.13 -5.09 -12.47
CA MET A 298 14.98 -4.18 -12.62
C MET A 298 15.08 -3.00 -11.65
N PHE A 299 15.44 -3.22 -10.38
CA PHE A 299 15.64 -2.15 -9.40
C PHE A 299 16.77 -1.21 -9.80
N ILE A 300 17.89 -1.75 -10.30
CA ILE A 300 19.01 -0.95 -10.80
C ILE A 300 18.57 -0.13 -12.03
N GLY A 301 17.89 -0.76 -12.99
CA GLY A 301 17.35 -0.06 -14.16
C GLY A 301 16.38 1.07 -13.75
N PHE A 302 15.55 0.83 -12.73
CA PHE A 302 14.66 1.85 -12.20
C PHE A 302 15.43 3.02 -11.59
N ILE A 303 16.50 2.78 -10.80
CA ILE A 303 17.37 3.84 -10.27
C ILE A 303 17.91 4.71 -11.42
N LEU A 304 18.42 4.10 -12.47
CA LEU A 304 19.04 4.81 -13.58
C LEU A 304 18.06 5.72 -14.35
N LEU A 305 16.81 5.29 -14.50
CA LEU A 305 15.75 6.05 -15.19
C LEU A 305 14.96 7.00 -14.30
N SER A 306 14.91 6.74 -12.99
CA SER A 306 13.97 7.39 -12.07
C SER A 306 14.10 8.92 -12.06
N PHE A 307 15.30 9.45 -12.26
CA PHE A 307 15.54 10.91 -12.29
C PHE A 307 14.84 11.59 -13.47
N ASP A 308 14.93 10.98 -14.65
CA ASP A 308 14.33 11.51 -15.88
C ASP A 308 12.81 11.31 -15.84
N VAL A 309 12.36 10.16 -15.38
CA VAL A 309 10.93 9.88 -15.17
C VAL A 309 10.34 10.84 -14.15
N PHE A 310 11.05 11.16 -13.06
CA PHE A 310 10.59 12.12 -12.06
C PHE A 310 10.46 13.53 -12.62
N LYS A 311 11.43 14.00 -13.40
CA LYS A 311 11.38 15.31 -14.09
C LYS A 311 10.20 15.36 -15.09
N LEU A 312 9.87 14.22 -15.71
CA LEU A 312 8.70 14.12 -16.57
C LEU A 312 7.39 14.14 -15.75
N MET A 313 7.38 13.52 -14.58
CA MET A 313 6.21 13.44 -13.71
C MET A 313 5.92 14.73 -12.92
N ALA A 314 6.94 15.51 -12.59
CA ALA A 314 6.79 16.66 -11.71
C ALA A 314 7.64 17.85 -12.17
N PRO A 315 7.09 19.09 -12.13
CA PRO A 315 7.81 20.30 -12.48
C PRO A 315 8.89 20.65 -11.44
N GLU A 316 9.72 21.63 -11.77
CA GLU A 316 10.90 22.05 -11.02
C GLU A 316 10.70 22.22 -9.49
N PRO A 317 9.59 22.79 -8.98
CA PRO A 317 9.38 22.93 -7.53
C PRO A 317 9.44 21.62 -6.74
N TYR A 318 9.27 20.48 -7.40
CA TYR A 318 9.34 19.14 -6.80
C TYR A 318 10.72 18.48 -6.91
N TRP A 319 11.67 19.02 -7.69
CA TRP A 319 12.91 18.33 -8.05
C TRP A 319 13.85 18.02 -6.88
N ASN A 320 13.68 18.68 -5.74
CA ASN A 320 14.37 18.27 -4.52
C ASN A 320 14.06 16.80 -4.12
N GLY A 321 12.92 16.24 -4.60
CA GLY A 321 12.55 14.84 -4.44
C GLY A 321 13.47 13.88 -5.19
N ILE A 322 14.16 14.32 -6.24
CA ILE A 322 15.10 13.48 -7.01
C ILE A 322 16.16 12.86 -6.11
N LYS A 323 16.65 13.63 -5.14
CA LYS A 323 17.74 13.21 -4.24
C LYS A 323 17.33 12.10 -3.27
N ILE A 324 16.05 11.95 -2.95
CA ILE A 324 15.56 10.91 -2.02
C ILE A 324 15.12 9.62 -2.72
N ILE A 325 14.93 9.64 -4.05
CA ILE A 325 14.48 8.50 -4.84
C ILE A 325 15.40 7.27 -4.68
N PRO A 326 16.75 7.38 -4.79
CA PRO A 326 17.61 6.20 -4.67
C PRO A 326 17.46 5.47 -3.34
N ILE A 327 17.25 6.22 -2.24
CA ILE A 327 17.08 5.66 -0.91
C ILE A 327 15.69 4.97 -0.79
N PHE A 328 14.65 5.55 -1.39
CA PHE A 328 13.35 4.87 -1.51
C PHE A 328 13.47 3.56 -2.27
N VAL A 329 14.21 3.54 -3.37
CA VAL A 329 14.43 2.31 -4.15
C VAL A 329 15.13 1.26 -3.30
N ALA A 330 16.15 1.62 -2.52
CA ALA A 330 16.78 0.73 -1.56
C ALA A 330 15.78 0.20 -0.52
N SER A 331 14.94 1.08 0.04
CA SER A 331 13.88 0.69 0.99
C SER A 331 12.93 -0.35 0.39
N PHE A 332 12.41 -0.11 -0.82
CA PHE A 332 11.56 -1.06 -1.53
C PHE A 332 12.28 -2.36 -1.89
N TYR A 333 13.60 -2.32 -2.12
CA TYR A 333 14.38 -3.52 -2.36
C TYR A 333 14.45 -4.42 -1.13
N PHE A 334 14.68 -3.88 0.06
CA PHE A 334 14.62 -4.65 1.31
C PHE A 334 13.22 -5.16 1.60
N SER A 335 12.18 -4.38 1.29
CA SER A 335 10.78 -4.85 1.32
C SER A 335 10.51 -6.01 0.36
N TYR A 336 11.18 -6.04 -0.79
CA TYR A 336 11.15 -7.19 -1.70
C TYR A 336 11.84 -8.42 -1.10
N LEU A 337 13.05 -8.26 -0.53
CA LEU A 337 13.81 -9.36 0.06
C LEU A 337 13.06 -10.01 1.25
N TYR A 338 12.31 -9.23 2.00
CA TYR A 338 11.46 -9.68 3.11
C TYR A 338 10.49 -10.80 2.73
N HIS A 339 10.02 -10.86 1.49
CA HIS A 339 9.06 -11.87 1.05
C HIS A 339 9.62 -13.31 1.08
N PHE A 340 10.92 -13.49 0.91
CA PHE A 340 11.52 -14.82 0.91
C PHE A 340 11.40 -15.54 2.28
N PRO A 341 11.87 -14.97 3.38
CA PRO A 341 11.70 -15.59 4.69
C PRO A 341 10.22 -15.68 5.10
N VAL A 342 9.40 -14.70 4.77
CA VAL A 342 7.97 -14.70 5.10
C VAL A 342 7.22 -15.80 4.35
N ASN A 343 7.54 -16.07 3.08
CA ASN A 343 6.96 -17.20 2.34
C ASN A 343 7.31 -18.55 2.99
N PHE A 344 8.52 -18.68 3.55
CA PHE A 344 8.94 -19.86 4.33
C PHE A 344 8.15 -19.98 5.63
N GLU A 345 7.93 -18.87 6.36
CA GLU A 345 7.11 -18.85 7.59
C GLU A 345 5.66 -19.24 7.30
N TYR A 346 5.08 -18.76 6.18
CA TYR A 346 3.73 -19.15 5.74
C TYR A 346 3.65 -20.63 5.38
N TYR A 347 4.63 -21.18 4.66
CA TYR A 347 4.66 -22.59 4.30
C TYR A 347 4.67 -23.49 5.55
N HIS A 348 5.40 -23.10 6.58
CA HIS A 348 5.50 -23.84 7.85
C HIS A 348 4.44 -23.43 8.89
N GLU A 349 3.44 -22.62 8.52
CA GLU A 349 2.35 -22.14 9.41
C GLU A 349 2.85 -21.40 10.67
N LYS A 350 4.04 -20.80 10.61
CA LYS A 350 4.67 -20.05 11.74
C LYS A 350 4.44 -18.54 11.63
N THR A 351 3.20 -18.13 11.41
CA THR A 351 2.84 -16.74 11.09
C THR A 351 2.65 -15.83 12.31
N LYS A 352 2.69 -16.37 13.54
CA LYS A 352 2.42 -15.60 14.78
C LYS A 352 3.39 -14.45 15.02
N LEU A 353 4.63 -14.56 14.55
CA LEU A 353 5.67 -13.53 14.72
C LEU A 353 5.57 -12.41 13.67
N ILE A 354 4.84 -12.60 12.57
CA ILE A 354 4.73 -11.58 11.51
C ILE A 354 4.10 -10.27 12.03
N PRO A 355 2.93 -10.29 12.72
CA PRO A 355 2.36 -9.07 13.30
C PRO A 355 3.26 -8.45 14.38
N VAL A 356 3.93 -9.27 15.18
CA VAL A 356 4.83 -8.81 16.25
C VAL A 356 6.01 -8.03 15.66
N ALA A 357 6.66 -8.60 14.63
CA ALA A 357 7.75 -7.94 13.91
C ALA A 357 7.29 -6.59 13.33
N THR A 358 6.15 -6.57 12.67
CA THR A 358 5.60 -5.35 12.06
C THR A 358 5.37 -4.25 13.10
N ILE A 359 4.82 -4.59 14.27
CA ILE A 359 4.58 -3.61 15.35
C ILE A 359 5.90 -3.09 15.93
N ILE A 360 6.84 -3.99 16.22
CA ILE A 360 8.16 -3.59 16.77
C ILE A 360 8.87 -2.65 15.78
N VAL A 361 8.90 -3.01 14.51
CA VAL A 361 9.56 -2.21 13.48
C VAL A 361 8.83 -0.89 13.25
N ALA A 362 7.50 -0.86 13.34
CA ALA A 362 6.74 0.39 13.29
C ALA A 362 7.10 1.35 14.43
N ILE A 363 7.26 0.85 15.64
CA ILE A 363 7.70 1.65 16.79
C ILE A 363 9.12 2.18 16.56
N ILE A 364 10.04 1.33 16.09
CA ILE A 364 11.42 1.74 15.77
C ILE A 364 11.40 2.80 14.66
N ASN A 365 10.57 2.64 13.64
CA ASN A 365 10.44 3.62 12.56
C ASN A 365 10.01 4.99 13.08
N ILE A 366 8.98 5.06 13.95
CA ILE A 366 8.55 6.32 14.57
C ILE A 366 9.69 6.95 15.38
N ILE A 367 10.41 6.14 16.17
CA ILE A 367 11.54 6.63 16.97
C ILE A 367 12.61 7.23 16.03
N LEU A 368 12.97 6.53 14.97
CA LEU A 368 13.93 7.03 13.97
C LEU A 368 13.43 8.30 13.29
N ASP A 369 12.16 8.38 12.92
CA ASP A 369 11.56 9.56 12.32
C ASP A 369 11.63 10.77 13.25
N VAL A 370 11.29 10.63 14.53
CA VAL A 370 11.38 11.69 15.54
C VAL A 370 12.80 12.24 15.68
N PHE A 371 13.83 11.41 15.53
CA PHE A 371 15.23 11.84 15.61
C PHE A 371 15.79 12.36 14.28
N LEU A 372 15.42 11.75 13.16
CA LEU A 372 16.04 12.03 11.87
C LEU A 372 15.30 13.13 11.09
N ILE A 373 13.98 13.20 11.13
CA ILE A 373 13.21 14.21 10.37
C ILE A 373 13.55 15.65 10.78
N PRO A 374 13.67 16.01 12.09
CA PRO A 374 14.03 17.38 12.47
C PRO A 374 15.39 17.82 11.94
N ARG A 375 16.33 16.89 11.72
CA ARG A 375 17.69 17.17 11.29
C ARG A 375 17.89 17.08 9.78
N TYR A 376 17.21 16.14 9.14
CA TYR A 376 17.46 15.76 7.74
C TYR A 376 16.22 15.89 6.84
N ALA A 377 15.11 16.39 7.37
CA ALA A 377 13.84 16.56 6.66
C ALA A 377 13.42 15.26 5.90
N ALA A 378 13.08 15.37 4.61
CA ALA A 378 12.66 14.23 3.79
C ALA A 378 13.71 13.10 3.73
N PHE A 379 15.01 13.43 3.75
CA PHE A 379 16.07 12.40 3.86
C PHE A 379 15.95 11.58 5.13
N GLY A 380 15.67 12.25 6.28
CA GLY A 380 15.50 11.57 7.56
C GLY A 380 14.38 10.54 7.51
N ALA A 381 13.22 10.90 6.95
CA ALA A 381 12.08 10.00 6.79
C ALA A 381 12.41 8.77 5.92
N VAL A 382 13.03 9.00 4.75
CA VAL A 382 13.38 7.89 3.85
C VAL A 382 14.43 6.97 4.45
N PHE A 383 15.43 7.51 5.17
CA PHE A 383 16.43 6.71 5.88
C PHE A 383 15.79 5.90 7.01
N ALA A 384 14.88 6.48 7.79
CA ALA A 384 14.14 5.77 8.83
C ALA A 384 13.36 4.59 8.23
N THR A 385 12.67 4.83 7.12
CA THR A 385 11.92 3.79 6.39
C THR A 385 12.86 2.70 5.87
N MET A 386 14.00 3.06 5.25
CA MET A 386 14.99 2.09 4.75
C MET A 386 15.55 1.22 5.88
N ILE A 387 15.96 1.82 7.00
CA ILE A 387 16.45 1.09 8.17
C ILE A 387 15.38 0.14 8.69
N SER A 388 14.14 0.60 8.76
CA SER A 388 13.00 -0.22 9.21
C SER A 388 12.75 -1.43 8.30
N GLN A 389 12.87 -1.28 6.98
CA GLN A 389 12.75 -2.40 6.04
C GLN A 389 13.91 -3.38 6.17
N VAL A 390 15.13 -2.90 6.41
CA VAL A 390 16.30 -3.75 6.71
C VAL A 390 16.07 -4.54 7.99
N LEU A 391 15.58 -3.90 9.05
CA LEU A 391 15.26 -4.56 10.32
C LEU A 391 14.16 -5.61 10.16
N LEU A 392 13.10 -5.29 9.39
CA LEU A 392 12.01 -6.22 9.13
C LEU A 392 12.50 -7.46 8.38
N PHE A 393 13.30 -7.28 7.31
CA PHE A 393 13.94 -8.38 6.60
C PHE A 393 14.82 -9.20 7.53
N THR A 394 15.68 -8.55 8.32
CA THR A 394 16.62 -9.21 9.25
C THR A 394 15.87 -10.02 10.30
N PHE A 395 14.82 -9.46 10.87
CA PHE A 395 13.99 -10.16 11.86
C PHE A 395 13.43 -11.48 11.27
N HIS A 396 12.78 -11.41 10.11
CA HIS A 396 12.20 -12.59 9.48
C HIS A 396 13.26 -13.59 8.99
N PHE A 397 14.43 -13.09 8.53
CA PHE A 397 15.55 -13.97 8.22
C PHE A 397 16.02 -14.74 9.45
N VAL A 398 16.16 -14.08 10.61
CA VAL A 398 16.57 -14.70 11.89
C VAL A 398 15.49 -15.70 12.33
N VAL A 399 14.21 -15.35 12.27
CA VAL A 399 13.12 -16.27 12.61
C VAL A 399 13.14 -17.50 11.72
N SER A 400 13.23 -17.33 10.41
CA SER A 400 13.26 -18.44 9.46
C SER A 400 14.49 -19.33 9.62
N ARG A 401 15.63 -18.75 10.01
CA ARG A 401 16.90 -19.48 10.10
C ARG A 401 17.13 -20.16 11.43
N PHE A 402 16.69 -19.56 12.55
CA PHE A 402 17.08 -19.96 13.89
C PHE A 402 15.89 -20.31 14.81
N VAL A 403 14.69 -19.82 14.54
CA VAL A 403 13.50 -20.07 15.38
C VAL A 403 12.66 -21.21 14.82
N ILE A 404 12.48 -21.26 13.49
CA ILE A 404 11.82 -22.39 12.84
C ILE A 404 12.80 -23.55 12.79
N LYS A 405 12.35 -24.76 13.24
CA LYS A 405 13.22 -25.94 13.35
C LYS A 405 13.64 -26.52 12.00
N GLU A 406 12.83 -26.30 10.97
CA GLU A 406 13.08 -26.76 9.62
C GLU A 406 14.19 -25.93 8.95
N ARG A 407 14.98 -26.58 8.08
CA ARG A 407 16.08 -25.92 7.41
C ARG A 407 15.58 -24.85 6.47
N PHE A 408 16.01 -23.61 6.70
CA PHE A 408 15.76 -22.50 5.78
C PHE A 408 16.54 -22.68 4.47
N ASP A 409 15.88 -22.47 3.34
CA ASP A 409 16.42 -22.82 2.02
C ASP A 409 17.57 -21.92 1.56
N TYR A 410 17.73 -20.74 2.16
CA TYR A 410 18.66 -19.72 1.68
C TYR A 410 19.77 -19.40 2.70
N LYS A 411 20.99 -19.21 2.19
CA LYS A 411 22.10 -18.62 2.96
C LYS A 411 21.98 -17.11 2.97
N ILE A 412 22.54 -16.44 3.98
CA ILE A 412 22.51 -14.97 4.06
C ILE A 412 23.19 -14.30 2.86
N THR A 413 24.25 -14.91 2.31
CA THR A 413 24.97 -14.41 1.12
C THR A 413 24.09 -14.33 -0.11
N PHE A 414 23.05 -15.16 -0.22
CA PHE A 414 22.06 -15.11 -1.30
C PHE A 414 21.35 -13.75 -1.36
N PHE A 415 21.16 -13.10 -0.22
CA PHE A 415 20.50 -11.80 -0.09
C PHE A 415 21.51 -10.64 -0.04
N LEU A 416 22.63 -10.81 0.67
CA LEU A 416 23.59 -9.72 0.88
C LEU A 416 24.30 -9.30 -0.40
N ILE A 417 24.63 -10.25 -1.29
CA ILE A 417 25.33 -9.90 -2.55
C ILE A 417 24.45 -9.01 -3.44
N PRO A 418 23.21 -9.39 -3.78
CA PRO A 418 22.34 -8.52 -4.57
C PRO A 418 22.00 -7.21 -3.87
N ALA A 419 21.80 -7.24 -2.53
CA ALA A 419 21.56 -6.02 -1.77
C ALA A 419 22.76 -5.05 -1.82
N ALA A 420 23.99 -5.58 -1.68
CA ALA A 420 25.21 -4.76 -1.80
C ALA A 420 25.33 -4.15 -3.21
N ILE A 421 24.99 -4.88 -4.26
CA ILE A 421 24.99 -4.37 -5.63
C ILE A 421 24.00 -3.21 -5.75
N VAL A 422 22.75 -3.37 -5.26
CA VAL A 422 21.76 -2.27 -5.28
C VAL A 422 22.28 -1.07 -4.50
N MET A 423 22.84 -1.26 -3.30
CA MET A 423 23.38 -0.18 -2.48
C MET A 423 24.54 0.56 -3.16
N ILE A 424 25.41 -0.15 -3.88
CA ILE A 424 26.45 0.46 -4.71
C ILE A 424 25.84 1.35 -5.79
N PHE A 425 24.80 0.87 -6.50
CA PHE A 425 24.11 1.67 -7.52
C PHE A 425 23.34 2.84 -6.91
N VAL A 426 22.79 2.72 -5.70
CA VAL A 426 22.22 3.85 -4.93
C VAL A 426 23.30 4.92 -4.69
N GLY A 427 24.50 4.54 -4.25
CA GLY A 427 25.62 5.48 -4.07
C GLY A 427 26.08 6.09 -5.40
N LEU A 428 26.30 5.26 -6.43
CA LEU A 428 26.71 5.70 -7.75
C LEU A 428 25.70 6.63 -8.42
N SER A 429 24.42 6.48 -8.14
CA SER A 429 23.37 7.29 -8.75
C SER A 429 23.53 8.78 -8.43
N TYR A 430 24.05 9.14 -7.26
CA TYR A 430 24.33 10.53 -6.88
C TYR A 430 25.48 11.15 -7.71
N PHE A 431 26.45 10.35 -8.12
CA PHE A 431 27.51 10.80 -9.03
C PHE A 431 27.03 10.85 -10.48
N LEU A 432 26.09 9.97 -10.84
CA LEU A 432 25.56 9.87 -12.20
C LEU A 432 24.36 10.81 -12.47
N ILE A 433 23.94 11.62 -11.50
CA ILE A 433 22.73 12.45 -11.62
C ILE A 433 22.80 13.38 -12.84
N ASP A 434 23.96 13.95 -13.10
CA ASP A 434 24.20 14.88 -14.20
C ASP A 434 24.65 14.19 -15.50
N PHE A 435 24.95 12.89 -15.45
CA PHE A 435 25.43 12.11 -16.60
C PHE A 435 24.31 11.32 -17.26
N GLN A 436 23.30 12.01 -17.81
CA GLN A 436 22.09 11.40 -18.37
C GLN A 436 22.39 10.31 -19.42
N TYR A 437 23.30 10.57 -20.36
CA TYR A 437 23.62 9.61 -21.42
C TYR A 437 24.27 8.31 -20.91
N ILE A 438 25.10 8.41 -19.86
CA ILE A 438 25.71 7.24 -19.23
C ILE A 438 24.63 6.41 -18.55
N ARG A 439 23.68 7.04 -17.84
CA ARG A 439 22.56 6.35 -17.20
C ARG A 439 21.70 5.61 -18.24
N TRP A 440 21.37 6.28 -19.35
CA TRP A 440 20.57 5.66 -20.40
C TRP A 440 21.30 4.51 -21.08
N LEU A 441 22.60 4.62 -21.36
CA LEU A 441 23.41 3.53 -21.90
C LEU A 441 23.38 2.31 -20.96
N LEU A 442 23.65 2.52 -19.67
CA LEU A 442 23.61 1.46 -18.67
C LEU A 442 22.21 0.83 -18.57
N PHE A 443 21.16 1.65 -18.61
CA PHE A 443 19.79 1.14 -18.61
C PHE A 443 19.49 0.27 -19.83
N VAL A 444 19.88 0.71 -21.04
CA VAL A 444 19.67 -0.05 -22.29
C VAL A 444 20.41 -1.39 -22.24
N LEU A 445 21.64 -1.41 -21.72
CA LEU A 445 22.41 -2.65 -21.56
C LEU A 445 21.73 -3.62 -20.59
N ILE A 446 21.22 -3.11 -19.45
CA ILE A 446 20.48 -3.92 -18.48
C ILE A 446 19.17 -4.42 -19.09
N ALA A 447 18.41 -3.56 -19.76
CA ALA A 447 17.14 -3.93 -20.40
C ALA A 447 17.34 -4.97 -21.50
N ALA A 448 18.38 -4.82 -22.33
CA ALA A 448 18.73 -5.79 -23.35
C ALA A 448 19.11 -7.15 -22.74
N TYR A 449 19.90 -7.14 -21.67
CA TYR A 449 20.26 -8.36 -20.96
C TYR A 449 19.04 -9.06 -20.33
N VAL A 450 18.18 -8.32 -19.64
CA VAL A 450 16.95 -8.86 -19.03
C VAL A 450 16.03 -9.42 -20.12
N SER A 451 15.85 -8.70 -21.22
CA SER A 451 15.04 -9.16 -22.36
C SER A 451 15.61 -10.45 -22.99
N TYR A 452 16.92 -10.50 -23.20
CA TYR A 452 17.59 -11.71 -23.68
C TYR A 452 17.39 -12.91 -22.75
N ASP A 453 17.58 -12.71 -21.43
CA ASP A 453 17.43 -13.77 -20.41
C ASP A 453 15.98 -14.29 -20.38
N VAL A 454 14.97 -13.40 -20.40
CA VAL A 454 13.56 -13.78 -20.42
C VAL A 454 13.19 -14.53 -21.71
N LEU A 455 13.64 -14.07 -22.88
CA LEU A 455 13.38 -14.72 -24.16
C LEU A 455 14.04 -16.08 -24.26
N LYS A 456 15.29 -16.21 -23.79
CA LYS A 456 16.06 -17.47 -23.80
C LYS A 456 15.34 -18.56 -22.99
N TYR A 457 14.86 -18.24 -21.83
CA TYR A 457 14.23 -19.21 -20.92
C TYR A 457 12.71 -19.25 -21.02
N ARG A 458 12.10 -18.35 -21.80
CA ARG A 458 10.64 -18.22 -22.00
C ARG A 458 9.82 -18.14 -20.69
N SER A 459 10.46 -17.76 -19.60
CA SER A 459 9.83 -17.64 -18.29
C SER A 459 10.60 -16.64 -17.42
N ILE A 460 10.02 -16.18 -16.34
CA ILE A 460 10.70 -15.38 -15.31
C ILE A 460 11.33 -16.30 -14.26
N PHE A 461 10.77 -17.49 -14.11
CA PHE A 461 11.18 -18.51 -13.14
C PHE A 461 11.83 -19.71 -13.82
#